data_3ace0551c13baee86ee4e8ee67a96c49
#
_entry.id   3ace0551c13baee86ee4e8ee67a96c49
#
_cell.length_a   1.000
_cell.length_b   1.000
_cell.length_c   1.000
_cell.angle_alpha   90.00
_cell.angle_beta   90.00
_cell.angle_gamma   90.00
#
_symmetry.space_group_name_H-M   'P 1'
#
loop_
_entity.id
_entity.type
_entity.pdbx_description
1 polymer ?
#
loop_
_entity_poly.entity_id
_entity_poly.type
_entity_poly.pdbx_seq_one_letter_code
_entity_poly.pdbx_strand_id
1 'polypeptide(L)'
;MKVRCLQTTGQGYFEQVDYDKPELTSDQIEVCTVMTGVCRSDIDMMMGDFGPLPLHMQGHEGLAQVIAIGSNINDVVPGDYVATRGEPAYADRYNVRNKEYVLVPEAHPRYIIEPVACGINVVDQAWQQIKERSNGKILILGSGFLAWVAYNRLKMLNSNATVNVLGSSNQHLWEDQLLLGTSESYDVVIDLVGKYALGTEINLNNNAVILDGIGKAVSREEA
;
A
#
# COMPACT_ATOMS: atom_id res chain seq x y z
N MET A 1 21.19 19.96 5.09
CA MET A 1 20.39 20.98 4.35
C MET A 1 18.98 20.97 4.91
N LYS A 2 18.43 22.15 5.26
CA LYS A 2 17.03 22.23 5.71
C LYS A 2 16.07 22.18 4.53
N VAL A 3 15.05 21.36 4.64
CA VAL A 3 13.99 21.21 3.66
C VAL A 3 12.63 21.22 4.35
N ARG A 4 11.59 21.68 3.67
CA ARG A 4 10.24 21.66 4.21
C ARG A 4 9.67 20.26 4.14
N CYS A 5 8.95 19.88 5.19
CA CYS A 5 8.27 18.60 5.28
C CYS A 5 6.93 18.79 6.00
N LEU A 6 5.94 17.97 5.68
CA LEU A 6 4.74 17.85 6.49
C LEU A 6 4.95 16.74 7.52
N GLN A 7 4.63 17.04 8.77
CA GLN A 7 4.62 16.08 9.86
C GLN A 7 3.28 16.05 10.57
N THR A 8 3.04 15.02 11.34
CA THR A 8 1.94 14.98 12.30
C THR A 8 2.44 14.59 13.68
N THR A 9 1.77 15.10 14.70
CA THR A 9 1.99 14.72 16.10
C THR A 9 0.94 13.73 16.59
N GLY A 10 0.05 13.25 15.71
CA GLY A 10 -1.07 12.39 16.08
C GLY A 10 -2.24 13.13 16.73
N GLN A 11 -2.36 14.44 16.50
CA GLN A 11 -3.40 15.31 17.10
C GLN A 11 -4.49 15.72 16.10
N GLY A 12 -4.63 14.99 14.99
CA GLY A 12 -5.67 15.23 13.99
C GLY A 12 -5.29 16.21 12.89
N TYR A 13 -4.03 16.64 12.79
CA TYR A 13 -3.57 17.56 11.75
C TYR A 13 -2.12 17.30 11.34
N PHE A 14 -1.76 17.83 10.17
CA PHE A 14 -0.38 17.96 9.71
C PHE A 14 0.09 19.39 9.88
N GLU A 15 1.35 19.55 10.24
CA GLU A 15 2.04 20.84 10.27
C GLU A 15 3.26 20.84 9.35
N GLN A 16 3.59 22.01 8.80
CA GLN A 16 4.80 22.18 8.03
C GLN A 16 5.97 22.50 8.95
N VAL A 17 7.03 21.74 8.80
CA VAL A 17 8.28 21.93 9.56
C VAL A 17 9.48 21.95 8.63
N ASP A 18 10.57 22.50 9.14
CA ASP A 18 11.91 22.36 8.55
C ASP A 18 12.61 21.16 9.19
N TYR A 19 13.04 20.20 8.38
CA TYR A 19 13.87 19.11 8.87
C TYR A 19 15.27 19.14 8.24
N ASP A 20 16.26 18.65 8.96
CA ASP A 20 17.62 18.53 8.45
C ASP A 20 17.74 17.24 7.63
N LYS A 21 17.63 17.40 6.29
CA LYS A 21 17.80 16.29 5.35
C LYS A 21 19.20 15.69 5.50
N PRO A 22 19.34 14.36 5.69
CA PRO A 22 20.65 13.71 5.72
C PRO A 22 21.45 13.94 4.43
N GLU A 23 22.77 13.82 4.53
CA GLU A 23 23.63 13.81 3.35
C GLU A 23 23.36 12.60 2.47
N LEU A 24 23.56 12.76 1.17
CA LEU A 24 23.39 11.69 0.20
C LEU A 24 24.50 10.66 0.37
N THR A 25 24.12 9.39 0.51
CA THR A 25 25.09 8.28 0.57
C THR A 25 25.34 7.68 -0.81
N SER A 26 26.36 6.81 -0.93
CA SER A 26 26.72 6.16 -2.20
C SER A 26 25.58 5.33 -2.80
N ASP A 27 24.68 4.80 -1.98
CA ASP A 27 23.61 3.86 -2.39
C ASP A 27 22.23 4.50 -2.44
N GLN A 28 22.18 5.83 -2.50
CA GLN A 28 20.94 6.58 -2.52
C GLN A 28 20.86 7.50 -3.74
N ILE A 29 19.64 7.86 -4.09
CA ILE A 29 19.33 9.01 -4.94
C ILE A 29 18.74 10.13 -4.08
N GLU A 30 18.99 11.39 -4.42
CA GLU A 30 18.25 12.52 -3.90
C GLU A 30 17.17 12.90 -4.89
N VAL A 31 15.96 13.11 -4.41
CA VAL A 31 14.80 13.44 -5.24
C VAL A 31 14.10 14.70 -4.77
N CYS A 32 13.46 15.39 -5.71
CA CYS A 32 12.54 16.49 -5.48
C CYS A 32 11.12 15.97 -5.69
N THR A 33 10.25 16.10 -4.69
CA THR A 33 8.86 15.65 -4.79
C THR A 33 8.11 16.42 -5.87
N VAL A 34 7.46 15.71 -6.76
CA VAL A 34 6.53 16.28 -7.76
C VAL A 34 5.10 16.13 -7.27
N MET A 35 4.76 14.95 -6.79
CA MET A 35 3.46 14.64 -6.16
C MET A 35 3.62 13.43 -5.25
N THR A 36 2.66 13.24 -4.36
CA THR A 36 2.61 12.08 -3.48
C THR A 36 1.17 11.65 -3.27
N GLY A 37 0.96 10.35 -3.10
CA GLY A 37 -0.32 9.81 -2.65
C GLY A 37 -0.52 10.06 -1.15
N VAL A 38 -1.75 9.85 -0.71
CA VAL A 38 -2.15 9.85 0.71
C VAL A 38 -2.72 8.49 1.02
N CYS A 39 -1.99 7.72 1.79
CA CYS A 39 -2.40 6.40 2.25
C CYS A 39 -3.35 6.50 3.45
N ARG A 40 -4.14 5.47 3.67
CA ARG A 40 -4.94 5.37 4.90
C ARG A 40 -4.06 5.39 6.16
N SER A 41 -2.87 4.80 6.12
CA SER A 41 -1.92 4.83 7.22
C SER A 41 -1.46 6.24 7.58
N ASP A 42 -1.35 7.17 6.61
CA ASP A 42 -1.03 8.57 6.90
C ASP A 42 -2.14 9.24 7.73
N ILE A 43 -3.40 8.91 7.43
CA ILE A 43 -4.55 9.39 8.20
C ILE A 43 -4.57 8.78 9.62
N ASP A 44 -4.34 7.47 9.72
CA ASP A 44 -4.29 6.78 11.01
C ASP A 44 -3.11 7.31 11.87
N MET A 45 -1.96 7.62 11.25
CA MET A 45 -0.85 8.31 11.92
C MET A 45 -1.25 9.70 12.41
N MET A 46 -1.91 10.48 11.55
CA MET A 46 -2.40 11.82 11.89
C MET A 46 -3.37 11.76 13.09
N MET A 47 -4.21 10.73 13.14
CA MET A 47 -5.16 10.52 14.25
C MET A 47 -4.52 9.96 15.51
N GLY A 48 -3.24 9.54 15.48
CA GLY A 48 -2.50 9.02 16.63
C GLY A 48 -2.62 7.52 16.85
N ASP A 49 -3.21 6.78 15.92
CA ASP A 49 -3.44 5.33 16.05
C ASP A 49 -2.14 4.51 16.09
N PHE A 50 -1.03 5.07 15.60
CA PHE A 50 0.31 4.45 15.63
C PHE A 50 1.19 4.94 16.79
N GLY A 51 0.66 5.82 17.66
CA GLY A 51 1.45 6.49 18.70
C GLY A 51 2.41 7.54 18.14
N PRO A 52 3.36 8.05 18.96
CA PRO A 52 4.31 9.05 18.52
C PRO A 52 5.30 8.48 17.50
N LEU A 53 5.39 9.12 16.35
CA LEU A 53 6.29 8.74 15.25
C LEU A 53 7.46 9.75 15.12
N PRO A 54 8.61 9.31 14.61
CA PRO A 54 9.68 10.23 14.23
C PRO A 54 9.20 11.23 13.18
N LEU A 55 9.63 12.49 13.32
CA LEU A 55 9.19 13.63 12.51
C LEU A 55 9.32 13.44 11.00
N HIS A 56 10.24 12.61 10.56
CA HIS A 56 10.64 12.47 9.16
C HIS A 56 10.09 11.22 8.46
N MET A 57 9.19 10.48 9.09
CA MET A 57 8.71 9.20 8.55
C MET A 57 7.32 9.29 7.92
N GLN A 58 7.03 10.38 7.19
CA GLN A 58 5.68 10.57 6.69
C GLN A 58 5.64 10.77 5.17
N GLY A 59 4.63 10.14 4.57
CA GLY A 59 4.48 10.06 3.13
C GLY A 59 5.40 9.00 2.52
N HIS A 60 4.82 8.01 1.85
CA HIS A 60 5.57 6.89 1.29
C HIS A 60 5.14 6.51 -0.13
N GLU A 61 4.20 7.24 -0.72
CA GLU A 61 3.68 7.03 -2.06
C GLU A 61 4.18 8.14 -3.00
N GLY A 62 5.52 8.32 -3.11
CA GLY A 62 6.11 9.43 -3.83
C GLY A 62 6.19 9.21 -5.34
N LEU A 63 6.04 10.31 -6.08
CA LEU A 63 6.47 10.48 -7.46
C LEU A 63 7.36 11.71 -7.50
N ALA A 64 8.60 11.53 -7.89
CA ALA A 64 9.63 12.55 -7.71
C ALA A 64 10.58 12.62 -8.90
N GLN A 65 11.32 13.73 -9.00
CA GLN A 65 12.39 13.88 -9.98
C GLN A 65 13.75 13.69 -9.31
N VAL A 66 14.62 12.90 -9.91
CA VAL A 66 16.00 12.69 -9.46
C VAL A 66 16.78 13.99 -9.63
N ILE A 67 17.45 14.45 -8.58
CA ILE A 67 18.28 15.67 -8.61
C ILE A 67 19.77 15.39 -8.33
N ALA A 68 20.09 14.30 -7.64
CA ALA A 68 21.44 13.81 -7.45
C ALA A 68 21.45 12.29 -7.25
N ILE A 69 22.58 11.66 -7.55
CA ILE A 69 22.78 10.22 -7.38
C ILE A 69 24.06 9.94 -6.60
N GLY A 70 24.04 8.91 -5.76
CA GLY A 70 25.20 8.35 -5.10
C GLY A 70 26.11 7.59 -6.07
N SER A 71 27.37 7.40 -5.69
CA SER A 71 28.39 6.83 -6.56
C SER A 71 28.14 5.37 -7.04
N ASN A 72 27.28 4.65 -6.33
CA ASN A 72 26.93 3.26 -6.65
C ASN A 72 25.63 3.14 -7.48
N ILE A 73 24.97 4.27 -7.78
CA ILE A 73 23.74 4.30 -8.58
C ILE A 73 24.09 4.44 -10.05
N ASN A 74 23.53 3.58 -10.89
CA ASN A 74 23.84 3.52 -12.32
C ASN A 74 22.61 3.27 -13.22
N ASP A 75 21.43 3.19 -12.64
CA ASP A 75 20.16 2.86 -13.30
C ASP A 75 19.25 4.07 -13.52
N VAL A 76 19.61 5.23 -12.97
CA VAL A 76 18.92 6.51 -13.16
C VAL A 76 19.93 7.66 -13.22
N VAL A 77 19.50 8.79 -13.79
CA VAL A 77 20.31 10.02 -13.87
C VAL A 77 19.51 11.23 -13.38
N PRO A 78 20.18 12.33 -12.97
CA PRO A 78 19.48 13.57 -12.65
C PRO A 78 18.58 14.04 -13.80
N GLY A 79 17.33 14.37 -13.48
CA GLY A 79 16.30 14.72 -14.43
C GLY A 79 15.26 13.62 -14.67
N ASP A 80 15.58 12.36 -14.38
CA ASP A 80 14.64 11.24 -14.48
C ASP A 80 13.49 11.36 -13.47
N TYR A 81 12.35 10.78 -13.81
CA TYR A 81 11.22 10.63 -12.90
C TYR A 81 11.20 9.22 -12.31
N VAL A 82 10.92 9.14 -11.02
CA VAL A 82 10.86 7.89 -10.28
C VAL A 82 9.63 7.85 -9.37
N ALA A 83 8.98 6.70 -9.34
CA ALA A 83 8.05 6.38 -8.26
C ALA A 83 8.86 5.82 -7.09
N THR A 84 8.55 6.25 -5.87
CA THR A 84 9.34 5.89 -4.70
C THR A 84 8.47 5.29 -3.60
N ARG A 85 9.09 4.41 -2.81
CA ARG A 85 8.62 4.02 -1.48
C ARG A 85 9.52 4.66 -0.42
N GLY A 86 9.93 5.88 -0.62
CA GLY A 86 10.83 6.58 0.29
C GLY A 86 10.10 7.48 1.26
N GLU A 87 10.57 7.54 2.48
CA GLU A 87 10.14 8.46 3.50
C GLU A 87 11.23 9.50 3.75
N PRO A 88 10.86 10.78 3.91
CA PRO A 88 9.51 11.35 3.95
C PRO A 88 9.08 11.90 2.58
N ALA A 89 8.18 11.24 1.87
CA ALA A 89 7.69 11.75 0.58
C ALA A 89 6.84 13.03 0.69
N TYR A 90 6.44 13.42 1.90
CA TYR A 90 5.82 14.73 2.18
C TYR A 90 6.86 15.84 2.37
N ALA A 91 8.14 15.60 2.06
CA ALA A 91 9.17 16.62 2.03
C ALA A 91 9.40 17.15 0.62
N ASP A 92 9.83 18.42 0.50
CA ASP A 92 10.24 18.99 -0.79
C ASP A 92 11.37 18.17 -1.44
N ARG A 93 12.28 17.64 -0.63
CA ARG A 93 13.40 16.79 -1.04
C ARG A 93 13.71 15.74 0.00
N TYR A 94 14.07 14.54 -0.47
CA TYR A 94 14.49 13.44 0.39
C TYR A 94 15.42 12.48 -0.34
N ASN A 95 16.05 11.58 0.43
CA ASN A 95 16.93 10.55 -0.11
C ASN A 95 16.18 9.23 -0.16
N VAL A 96 16.32 8.51 -1.26
CA VAL A 96 15.71 7.19 -1.48
C VAL A 96 16.81 6.17 -1.71
N ARG A 97 16.71 5.02 -1.04
CA ARG A 97 17.69 3.95 -1.19
C ARG A 97 17.55 3.24 -2.52
N ASN A 98 18.63 2.65 -2.97
CA ASN A 98 18.61 1.72 -4.09
C ASN A 98 17.54 0.63 -3.84
N LYS A 99 16.75 0.30 -4.88
CA LYS A 99 15.62 -0.65 -4.87
C LYS A 99 14.33 -0.16 -4.18
N GLU A 100 14.30 1.06 -3.67
CA GLU A 100 13.08 1.69 -3.13
C GLU A 100 12.48 2.68 -4.14
N TYR A 101 12.91 2.65 -5.38
CA TYR A 101 12.37 3.44 -6.48
C TYR A 101 12.28 2.63 -7.77
N VAL A 102 11.44 3.11 -8.68
CA VAL A 102 11.27 2.58 -10.03
C VAL A 102 11.26 3.74 -11.01
N LEU A 103 12.07 3.65 -12.07
CA LEU A 103 12.08 4.63 -13.16
C LEU A 103 10.71 4.65 -13.85
N VAL A 104 10.17 5.84 -14.08
CA VAL A 104 8.91 6.06 -14.79
C VAL A 104 9.09 7.07 -15.92
N PRO A 105 8.29 7.00 -17.00
CA PRO A 105 8.56 7.79 -18.20
C PRO A 105 8.20 9.27 -18.06
N GLU A 106 7.33 9.63 -17.11
CA GLU A 106 6.84 11.00 -16.93
C GLU A 106 6.25 11.23 -15.53
N ALA A 107 6.10 12.46 -15.13
CA ALA A 107 5.41 12.86 -13.92
C ALA A 107 3.88 12.85 -14.12
N HIS A 108 3.23 11.73 -13.90
CA HIS A 108 1.78 11.60 -14.02
C HIS A 108 1.23 10.77 -12.84
N PRO A 109 0.06 11.10 -12.24
CA PRO A 109 -0.49 10.41 -11.07
C PRO A 109 -0.62 8.89 -11.22
N ARG A 110 -0.80 8.37 -12.43
CA ARG A 110 -0.85 6.91 -12.71
C ARG A 110 0.43 6.17 -12.32
N TYR A 111 1.52 6.89 -12.13
CA TYR A 111 2.81 6.33 -11.72
C TYR A 111 3.09 6.45 -10.22
N ILE A 112 2.11 6.81 -9.42
CA ILE A 112 2.14 6.57 -7.97
C ILE A 112 1.83 5.09 -7.78
N ILE A 113 2.87 4.24 -7.78
CA ILE A 113 2.74 2.79 -7.88
C ILE A 113 2.95 2.04 -6.56
N GLU A 114 3.28 2.72 -5.48
CA GLU A 114 3.46 2.08 -4.18
C GLU A 114 2.20 1.33 -3.73
N PRO A 115 0.96 1.90 -3.84
CA PRO A 115 -0.25 1.16 -3.48
C PRO A 115 -0.50 -0.08 -4.35
N VAL A 116 -0.05 -0.05 -5.61
CA VAL A 116 -0.09 -1.24 -6.49
C VAL A 116 0.83 -2.33 -5.94
N ALA A 117 2.05 -1.96 -5.54
CA ALA A 117 3.00 -2.89 -4.94
C ALA A 117 2.45 -3.50 -3.64
N CYS A 118 1.76 -2.71 -2.81
CA CYS A 118 1.09 -3.20 -1.61
C CYS A 118 0.01 -4.24 -1.92
N GLY A 119 -0.88 -3.97 -2.87
CA GLY A 119 -1.93 -4.90 -3.27
C GLY A 119 -1.39 -6.20 -3.89
N ILE A 120 -0.29 -6.12 -4.66
CA ILE A 120 0.40 -7.31 -5.19
C ILE A 120 1.04 -8.10 -4.05
N ASN A 121 1.74 -7.42 -3.14
CA ASN A 121 2.49 -8.04 -2.05
C ASN A 121 1.60 -8.86 -1.10
N VAL A 122 0.39 -8.37 -0.79
CA VAL A 122 -0.60 -9.10 0.02
C VAL A 122 -0.89 -10.48 -0.58
N VAL A 123 -1.04 -10.56 -1.90
CA VAL A 123 -1.31 -11.82 -2.59
C VAL A 123 -0.04 -12.68 -2.68
N ASP A 124 1.09 -12.09 -3.07
CA ASP A 124 2.34 -12.83 -3.35
C ASP A 124 2.95 -13.44 -2.09
N GLN A 125 2.90 -12.75 -0.94
CA GLN A 125 3.38 -13.29 0.33
C GLN A 125 2.59 -14.52 0.79
N ALA A 126 1.32 -14.59 0.47
CA ALA A 126 0.45 -15.70 0.85
C ALA A 126 0.19 -16.68 -0.31
N TRP A 127 0.87 -16.50 -1.45
CA TRP A 127 0.57 -17.26 -2.66
C TRP A 127 0.62 -18.77 -2.47
N GLN A 128 1.54 -19.28 -1.67
CA GLN A 128 1.63 -20.72 -1.44
C GLN A 128 0.36 -21.26 -0.78
N GLN A 129 -0.14 -20.59 0.26
CA GLN A 129 -1.35 -20.97 0.97
C GLN A 129 -2.60 -20.80 0.08
N ILE A 130 -2.63 -19.76 -0.75
CA ILE A 130 -3.71 -19.51 -1.72
C ILE A 130 -3.71 -20.60 -2.79
N LYS A 131 -2.53 -20.95 -3.32
CA LYS A 131 -2.37 -21.96 -4.39
C LYS A 131 -2.82 -23.34 -3.97
N GLU A 132 -2.57 -23.75 -2.74
CA GLU A 132 -3.03 -25.02 -2.19
C GLU A 132 -4.57 -25.15 -2.18
N ARG A 133 -5.27 -24.00 -2.26
CA ARG A 133 -6.73 -23.89 -2.30
C ARG A 133 -7.23 -23.38 -3.65
N SER A 134 -6.49 -23.64 -4.72
CA SER A 134 -6.65 -23.02 -6.04
C SER A 134 -8.00 -23.29 -6.74
N ASN A 135 -8.72 -24.33 -6.32
CA ASN A 135 -10.08 -24.61 -6.80
C ASN A 135 -11.16 -24.12 -5.82
N GLY A 136 -10.74 -23.40 -4.80
CA GLY A 136 -11.61 -22.89 -3.74
C GLY A 136 -12.22 -21.54 -4.06
N LYS A 137 -12.99 -21.04 -3.10
CA LYS A 137 -13.60 -19.73 -3.14
C LYS A 137 -12.75 -18.75 -2.32
N ILE A 138 -12.42 -17.63 -2.94
CA ILE A 138 -11.66 -16.55 -2.32
C ILE A 138 -12.58 -15.35 -2.14
N LEU A 139 -12.59 -14.77 -0.94
CA LEU A 139 -13.27 -13.54 -0.63
C LEU A 139 -12.27 -12.42 -0.37
N ILE A 140 -12.44 -11.29 -1.06
CA ILE A 140 -11.75 -10.05 -0.74
C ILE A 140 -12.72 -9.14 0.02
N LEU A 141 -12.35 -8.74 1.22
CA LEU A 141 -13.09 -7.75 2.01
C LEU A 141 -12.59 -6.35 1.69
N GLY A 142 -13.51 -5.50 1.27
CA GLY A 142 -13.25 -4.17 0.74
C GLY A 142 -13.36 -4.13 -0.78
N SER A 143 -13.82 -3.01 -1.32
CA SER A 143 -14.03 -2.80 -2.76
C SER A 143 -13.26 -1.58 -3.28
N GLY A 144 -12.21 -1.17 -2.57
CA GLY A 144 -11.33 -0.06 -2.94
C GLY A 144 -10.22 -0.47 -3.92
N PHE A 145 -9.28 0.46 -4.14
CA PHE A 145 -8.18 0.28 -5.08
C PHE A 145 -7.30 -0.95 -4.77
N LEU A 146 -6.93 -1.16 -3.50
CA LEU A 146 -6.11 -2.32 -3.12
C LEU A 146 -6.83 -3.64 -3.41
N ALA A 147 -8.14 -3.70 -3.17
CA ALA A 147 -8.95 -4.87 -3.50
C ALA A 147 -8.96 -5.15 -5.01
N TRP A 148 -9.05 -4.10 -5.83
CA TRP A 148 -8.98 -4.22 -7.28
C TRP A 148 -7.61 -4.75 -7.74
N VAL A 149 -6.52 -4.27 -7.15
CA VAL A 149 -5.17 -4.77 -7.44
C VAL A 149 -5.03 -6.24 -7.02
N ALA A 150 -5.43 -6.59 -5.80
CA ALA A 150 -5.37 -7.96 -5.30
C ALA A 150 -6.21 -8.94 -6.15
N TYR A 151 -7.42 -8.53 -6.54
CA TYR A 151 -8.27 -9.29 -7.44
C TYR A 151 -7.58 -9.58 -8.78
N ASN A 152 -7.06 -8.54 -9.43
CA ASN A 152 -6.36 -8.71 -10.71
C ASN A 152 -5.10 -9.58 -10.56
N ARG A 153 -4.36 -9.44 -9.46
CA ARG A 153 -3.20 -10.30 -9.18
C ARG A 153 -3.60 -11.76 -9.03
N LEU A 154 -4.66 -12.06 -8.30
CA LEU A 154 -5.21 -13.41 -8.16
C LEU A 154 -5.62 -13.98 -9.52
N LYS A 155 -6.30 -13.21 -10.34
CA LYS A 155 -6.70 -13.65 -11.68
C LYS A 155 -5.50 -13.96 -12.58
N MET A 156 -4.43 -13.19 -12.46
CA MET A 156 -3.18 -13.46 -13.19
C MET A 156 -2.48 -14.74 -12.72
N LEU A 157 -2.52 -15.03 -11.42
CA LEU A 157 -1.84 -16.19 -10.82
C LEU A 157 -2.67 -17.47 -10.86
N ASN A 158 -3.99 -17.35 -10.78
CA ASN A 158 -4.91 -18.49 -10.72
C ASN A 158 -6.24 -18.17 -11.41
N SER A 159 -6.33 -18.50 -12.68
CA SER A 159 -7.54 -18.25 -13.47
C SER A 159 -8.76 -19.11 -13.08
N ASN A 160 -8.57 -20.16 -12.29
CA ASN A 160 -9.64 -21.11 -11.94
C ASN A 160 -10.34 -20.80 -10.60
N ALA A 161 -9.75 -19.92 -9.76
CA ALA A 161 -10.37 -19.56 -8.51
C ALA A 161 -11.63 -18.71 -8.72
N THR A 162 -12.68 -19.02 -7.95
CA THR A 162 -13.81 -18.10 -7.82
C THR A 162 -13.45 -17.02 -6.83
N VAL A 163 -13.32 -15.78 -7.29
CA VAL A 163 -12.97 -14.64 -6.45
C VAL A 163 -14.16 -13.71 -6.36
N ASN A 164 -14.65 -13.53 -5.15
CA ASN A 164 -15.72 -12.60 -4.82
C ASN A 164 -15.15 -11.40 -4.05
N VAL A 165 -15.80 -10.27 -4.17
CA VAL A 165 -15.42 -9.02 -3.48
C VAL A 165 -16.61 -8.54 -2.68
N LEU A 166 -16.42 -8.32 -1.38
CA LEU A 166 -17.46 -7.82 -0.49
C LEU A 166 -17.20 -6.38 -0.11
N GLY A 167 -18.10 -5.48 -0.49
CA GLY A 167 -17.97 -4.05 -0.20
C GLY A 167 -19.07 -3.22 -0.86
N SER A 168 -19.12 -1.94 -0.55
CA SER A 168 -20.15 -1.02 -1.06
C SER A 168 -19.59 0.19 -1.81
N SER A 169 -18.27 0.40 -1.78
CA SER A 169 -17.62 1.53 -2.46
C SER A 169 -17.11 1.14 -3.85
N ASN A 170 -16.84 2.15 -4.69
CA ASN A 170 -16.22 1.99 -6.01
C ASN A 170 -16.88 0.92 -6.91
N GLN A 171 -18.20 0.84 -6.89
CA GLN A 171 -18.96 -0.17 -7.63
C GLN A 171 -18.62 -0.19 -9.13
N HIS A 172 -18.23 0.95 -9.70
CA HIS A 172 -17.84 1.09 -11.11
C HIS A 172 -16.56 0.31 -11.50
N LEU A 173 -15.77 -0.15 -10.52
CA LEU A 173 -14.58 -0.98 -10.77
C LEU A 173 -14.93 -2.48 -10.88
N TRP A 174 -16.15 -2.84 -10.49
CA TRP A 174 -16.59 -4.22 -10.32
C TRP A 174 -17.81 -4.48 -11.20
N GLU A 175 -17.76 -5.58 -11.92
CA GLU A 175 -18.91 -6.10 -12.66
C GLU A 175 -19.78 -6.99 -11.74
N ASP A 176 -19.82 -8.28 -12.04
CA ASP A 176 -20.63 -9.25 -11.29
C ASP A 176 -19.92 -9.79 -10.03
N GLN A 177 -18.69 -9.33 -9.74
CA GLN A 177 -17.88 -9.85 -8.62
C GLN A 177 -18.18 -9.17 -7.28
N LEU A 178 -18.84 -8.01 -7.31
CA LEU A 178 -19.14 -7.25 -6.11
C LEU A 178 -20.39 -7.78 -5.42
N LEU A 179 -20.23 -8.14 -4.15
CA LEU A 179 -21.28 -8.57 -3.27
C LEU A 179 -21.59 -7.48 -2.22
N LEU A 180 -22.86 -7.29 -1.90
CA LEU A 180 -23.30 -6.48 -0.76
C LEU A 180 -23.49 -7.33 0.51
N GLY A 181 -23.48 -8.63 0.36
CA GLY A 181 -23.55 -9.62 1.42
C GLY A 181 -23.32 -11.02 0.84
N THR A 182 -23.00 -12.00 1.67
CA THR A 182 -22.77 -13.36 1.23
C THR A 182 -23.22 -14.37 2.27
N SER A 183 -23.81 -15.48 1.80
CA SER A 183 -24.08 -16.68 2.60
C SER A 183 -23.16 -17.84 2.24
N GLU A 184 -22.22 -17.61 1.32
CA GLU A 184 -21.28 -18.64 0.87
C GLU A 184 -20.16 -18.86 1.88
N SER A 185 -19.53 -20.03 1.83
CA SER A 185 -18.33 -20.33 2.61
C SER A 185 -17.08 -20.20 1.77
N TYR A 186 -16.01 -19.68 2.36
CA TYR A 186 -14.77 -19.36 1.68
C TYR A 186 -13.57 -20.13 2.24
N ASP A 187 -12.62 -20.43 1.35
CA ASP A 187 -11.36 -21.11 1.67
C ASP A 187 -10.23 -20.12 1.99
N VAL A 188 -10.34 -18.93 1.40
CA VAL A 188 -9.39 -17.83 1.63
C VAL A 188 -10.18 -16.53 1.79
N VAL A 189 -9.81 -15.74 2.79
CA VAL A 189 -10.31 -14.37 2.97
C VAL A 189 -9.13 -13.42 2.98
N ILE A 190 -9.17 -12.38 2.15
CA ILE A 190 -8.20 -11.30 2.12
C ILE A 190 -8.88 -10.07 2.70
N ASP A 191 -8.53 -9.70 3.93
CA ASP A 191 -9.08 -8.53 4.59
C ASP A 191 -8.25 -7.28 4.27
N LEU A 192 -8.85 -6.34 3.54
CA LEU A 192 -8.28 -5.05 3.18
C LEU A 192 -9.03 -3.88 3.85
N VAL A 193 -9.92 -4.17 4.80
CA VAL A 193 -10.70 -3.16 5.53
C VAL A 193 -10.19 -2.96 6.96
N GLY A 194 -9.67 -4.04 7.52
CA GLY A 194 -9.17 -4.09 8.88
C GLY A 194 -10.23 -3.89 9.96
N LYS A 195 -10.57 -4.88 10.58
CA LYS A 195 -11.68 -5.24 11.47
C LYS A 195 -12.75 -5.93 10.65
N TYR A 196 -12.55 -7.23 10.42
CA TYR A 196 -13.62 -8.10 9.90
C TYR A 196 -14.86 -7.31 9.52
N ALA A 197 -15.02 -6.91 8.29
CA ALA A 197 -16.05 -5.96 7.83
C ALA A 197 -17.18 -5.84 8.87
N LEU A 198 -17.03 -4.93 9.81
CA LEU A 198 -17.68 -4.80 11.10
C LEU A 198 -19.13 -5.32 11.05
N GLY A 199 -19.39 -6.52 11.60
CA GLY A 199 -20.71 -7.12 11.67
C GLY A 199 -21.15 -7.96 10.49
N THR A 200 -20.29 -8.26 9.52
CA THR A 200 -20.63 -9.22 8.45
C THR A 200 -20.21 -10.61 8.91
N GLU A 201 -21.18 -11.50 9.13
CA GLU A 201 -20.89 -12.91 9.35
C GLU A 201 -20.36 -13.51 8.05
N ILE A 202 -19.12 -13.98 8.07
CA ILE A 202 -18.46 -14.64 6.94
C ILE A 202 -18.35 -16.12 7.29
N ASN A 203 -18.91 -16.95 6.45
CA ASN A 203 -18.77 -18.39 6.59
C ASN A 203 -17.41 -18.84 6.05
N LEU A 204 -16.70 -19.61 6.85
CA LEU A 204 -15.38 -20.15 6.52
C LEU A 204 -15.46 -21.67 6.37
N ASN A 205 -14.79 -22.19 5.35
CA ASN A 205 -14.57 -23.61 5.22
C ASN A 205 -13.56 -24.12 6.26
N ASN A 206 -13.56 -25.43 6.52
CA ASN A 206 -12.54 -26.02 7.39
C ASN A 206 -11.13 -25.72 6.87
N ASN A 207 -10.25 -25.25 7.76
CA ASN A 207 -8.88 -24.82 7.44
C ASN A 207 -8.80 -23.61 6.47
N ALA A 208 -9.79 -22.73 6.47
CA ALA A 208 -9.70 -21.47 5.73
C ALA A 208 -8.50 -20.63 6.19
N VAL A 209 -7.96 -19.84 5.26
CA VAL A 209 -6.85 -18.90 5.51
C VAL A 209 -7.41 -17.49 5.49
N ILE A 210 -7.09 -16.73 6.52
CA ILE A 210 -7.39 -15.28 6.58
C ILE A 210 -6.09 -14.52 6.46
N LEU A 211 -6.02 -13.63 5.49
CA LEU A 211 -4.90 -12.75 5.25
C LEU A 211 -5.28 -11.34 5.70
N ASP A 212 -4.55 -10.83 6.69
CA ASP A 212 -4.67 -9.43 7.10
C ASP A 212 -3.80 -8.56 6.18
N GLY A 213 -4.44 -7.90 5.24
CA GLY A 213 -3.79 -7.04 4.24
C GLY A 213 -3.45 -5.64 4.74
N ILE A 214 -3.80 -5.30 5.98
CA ILE A 214 -3.54 -3.97 6.55
C ILE A 214 -2.62 -3.99 7.78
N GLY A 215 -2.11 -5.18 8.17
CA GLY A 215 -1.11 -5.32 9.23
C GLY A 215 -1.62 -5.09 10.65
N LYS A 216 -2.93 -5.11 10.86
CA LYS A 216 -3.54 -5.12 12.19
C LYS A 216 -3.94 -6.56 12.52
N ALA A 217 -2.96 -7.37 12.93
CA ALA A 217 -3.23 -8.73 13.39
C ALA A 217 -4.25 -8.70 14.54
N VAL A 218 -5.45 -9.17 14.27
CA VAL A 218 -6.42 -9.48 15.33
C VAL A 218 -6.08 -10.87 15.81
N SER A 219 -5.76 -11.02 17.10
CA SER A 219 -5.55 -12.32 17.68
C SER A 219 -6.84 -13.15 17.57
N ARG A 220 -6.70 -14.47 17.38
CA ARG A 220 -7.84 -15.41 17.28
C ARG A 220 -8.74 -15.44 18.54
N GLU A 221 -8.29 -14.78 19.62
CA GLU A 221 -9.01 -14.67 20.91
C GLU A 221 -9.96 -13.47 20.97
N GLU A 222 -9.88 -12.56 19.98
CA GLU A 222 -10.75 -11.36 19.88
C GLU A 222 -11.78 -11.46 18.73
N ALA A 223 -11.90 -12.60 18.06
CA ALA A 223 -12.78 -12.83 16.92
C ALA A 223 -14.02 -13.65 17.29
#